data_c71352be33a16fc144ded572af6e0ef7
#
_entry.id   c71352be33a16fc144ded572af6e0ef7
#
_cell.length_a   1.000
_cell.length_b   1.000
_cell.length_c   1.000
_cell.angle_alpha   90.00
_cell.angle_beta   90.00
_cell.angle_gamma   90.00
#
_symmetry.space_group_name_H-M   'P 1'
#
loop_
_entity.id
_entity.type
_entity.pdbx_description
1 polymer ?
#
loop_
_entity_poly.entity_id
_entity_poly.type
_entity_poly.pdbx_seq_one_letter_code
_entity_poly.pdbx_strand_id
1 'polypeptide(L)'
;KAAVAAAAVVVCLVTAVPVCAAHIPAFYRIVEYLSPALADHLVPVEKSCTSQGITMQVEAINLVENEAQIIISMQDAQDSTQDLIHGEIDLFDSYGLSDYVNDSVVGGCQFLTYDAVEGKAYFQVSVQSDHAYEAGKLKFWVNSVLCDKSEETRDVDLSETVYSANTKQVKPSG
;
A
#
# COMPACT_ATOMS: atom_id res chain seq x y z
N LYS A 1 -12.98 18.24 -3.17
CA LYS A 1 -11.68 18.66 -3.76
C LYS A 1 -10.69 17.60 -3.36
N ALA A 2 -10.32 16.71 -4.30
CA ALA A 2 -9.27 15.75 -4.04
C ALA A 2 -7.93 16.50 -3.92
N ALA A 3 -7.25 16.37 -2.79
CA ALA A 3 -5.88 16.82 -2.64
C ALA A 3 -4.96 15.65 -3.02
N VAL A 4 -4.05 15.87 -3.94
CA VAL A 4 -3.01 14.92 -4.30
C VAL A 4 -1.73 15.35 -3.60
N ALA A 5 -1.31 14.59 -2.59
CA ALA A 5 -0.01 14.78 -1.95
C ALA A 5 1.00 13.82 -2.58
N ALA A 6 2.16 14.32 -2.98
CA ALA A 6 3.13 13.55 -3.74
C ALA A 6 4.30 13.04 -2.89
N ALA A 7 4.70 11.83 -3.22
CA ALA A 7 5.98 11.12 -3.03
C ALA A 7 6.61 11.06 -1.62
N ALA A 8 6.47 9.93 -0.98
CA ALA A 8 7.35 9.50 0.09
C ALA A 8 8.22 8.31 -0.36
N VAL A 9 9.54 8.39 -0.22
CA VAL A 9 10.47 7.31 -0.55
C VAL A 9 11.08 6.76 0.74
N VAL A 10 10.78 5.51 1.09
CA VAL A 10 11.38 4.81 2.23
C VAL A 10 12.42 3.82 1.72
N VAL A 11 13.65 3.95 2.20
CA VAL A 11 14.70 2.95 1.97
C VAL A 11 14.78 2.07 3.21
N CYS A 12 14.26 0.84 3.12
CA CYS A 12 14.31 -0.14 4.18
C CYS A 12 15.56 -1.03 4.05
N LEU A 13 16.37 -1.08 5.12
CA LEU A 13 17.38 -2.11 5.30
C LEU A 13 16.70 -3.27 6.03
N VAL A 14 16.32 -4.30 5.31
CA VAL A 14 15.84 -5.54 5.93
C VAL A 14 17.07 -6.39 6.25
N THR A 15 17.68 -6.13 7.40
CA THR A 15 18.55 -7.15 8.01
C THR A 15 17.61 -8.11 8.73
N ALA A 16 17.56 -9.35 8.28
CA ALA A 16 16.79 -10.41 8.92
C ALA A 16 17.36 -10.71 10.33
N VAL A 17 16.99 -9.88 11.29
CA VAL A 17 17.05 -10.22 12.70
C VAL A 17 15.63 -10.63 13.07
N PRO A 18 15.39 -11.88 13.48
CA PRO A 18 14.09 -12.29 13.98
C PRO A 18 13.84 -11.59 15.32
N VAL A 19 13.38 -10.35 15.27
CA VAL A 19 12.79 -9.69 16.42
C VAL A 19 11.35 -10.19 16.45
N CYS A 20 11.02 -10.97 17.47
CA CYS A 20 9.63 -11.39 17.67
C CYS A 20 8.73 -10.15 17.64
N ALA A 21 7.81 -10.08 16.69
CA ALA A 21 6.81 -9.03 16.56
C ALA A 21 5.99 -8.78 17.84
N ALA A 22 6.09 -9.70 18.78
CA ALA A 22 5.44 -9.71 20.09
C ALA A 22 5.73 -8.52 21.02
N HIS A 23 6.56 -7.57 20.65
CA HIS A 23 6.95 -6.46 21.53
C HIS A 23 6.61 -5.06 21.00
N ILE A 24 5.90 -4.95 19.85
CA ILE A 24 5.57 -3.67 19.26
C ILE A 24 4.09 -3.36 19.51
N PRO A 25 3.76 -2.40 20.41
CA PRO A 25 2.36 -2.11 20.75
C PRO A 25 1.49 -1.70 19.54
N ALA A 26 2.07 -0.99 18.58
CA ALA A 26 1.37 -0.59 17.36
C ALA A 26 1.00 -1.80 16.48
N PHE A 27 1.85 -2.83 16.41
CA PHE A 27 1.62 -4.03 15.63
C PHE A 27 0.41 -4.83 16.13
N TYR A 28 0.22 -4.92 17.45
CA TYR A 28 -0.93 -5.65 18.02
C TYR A 28 -2.29 -5.06 17.63
N ARG A 29 -2.36 -3.75 17.42
CA ARG A 29 -3.60 -3.10 17.00
C ARG A 29 -3.99 -3.42 15.58
N ILE A 30 -2.99 -3.77 14.74
CA ILE A 30 -3.20 -4.05 13.32
C ILE A 30 -3.45 -5.53 13.09
N VAL A 31 -2.92 -6.40 13.95
CA VAL A 31 -3.04 -7.87 13.81
C VAL A 31 -4.49 -8.33 13.71
N GLU A 32 -5.42 -7.68 14.40
CA GLU A 32 -6.84 -8.02 14.32
C GLU A 32 -7.47 -7.80 12.93
N TYR A 33 -6.85 -6.93 12.10
CA TYR A 33 -7.28 -6.66 10.72
C TYR A 33 -6.57 -7.55 9.69
N LEU A 34 -5.58 -8.33 10.13
CA LEU A 34 -4.81 -9.23 9.28
C LEU A 34 -5.26 -10.67 9.43
N SER A 35 -5.05 -11.48 8.39
CA SER A 35 -5.21 -12.92 8.56
C SER A 35 -4.17 -13.46 9.55
N PRO A 36 -4.52 -14.43 10.41
CA PRO A 36 -3.55 -15.03 11.33
C PRO A 36 -2.31 -15.58 10.61
N ALA A 37 -2.50 -16.19 9.44
CA ALA A 37 -1.41 -16.73 8.63
C ALA A 37 -0.43 -15.65 8.16
N LEU A 38 -0.90 -14.43 7.86
CA LEU A 38 -0.03 -13.32 7.50
C LEU A 38 0.67 -12.77 8.74
N ALA A 39 -0.06 -12.56 9.83
CA ALA A 39 0.49 -11.99 11.05
C ALA A 39 1.67 -12.80 11.63
N ASP A 40 1.63 -14.13 11.51
CA ASP A 40 2.69 -15.02 11.99
C ASP A 40 4.00 -14.93 11.18
N HIS A 41 3.96 -14.37 9.97
CA HIS A 41 5.11 -14.30 9.06
C HIS A 41 5.65 -12.88 8.86
N LEU A 42 5.01 -11.87 9.43
CA LEU A 42 5.45 -10.49 9.31
C LEU A 42 6.69 -10.22 10.17
N VAL A 43 7.69 -9.60 9.55
CA VAL A 43 8.91 -9.13 10.21
C VAL A 43 8.82 -7.63 10.42
N PRO A 44 8.92 -7.12 11.65
CA PRO A 44 8.92 -5.69 11.95
C PRO A 44 10.07 -4.96 11.27
N VAL A 45 9.80 -3.77 10.74
CA VAL A 45 10.79 -2.94 10.03
C VAL A 45 10.97 -1.57 10.69
N GLU A 46 9.89 -0.90 11.07
CA GLU A 46 9.84 0.40 11.76
C GLU A 46 10.71 1.49 11.08
N LYS A 47 10.65 1.57 9.76
CA LYS A 47 11.34 2.61 8.99
C LYS A 47 10.35 3.63 8.47
N SER A 48 10.64 4.90 8.71
CA SER A 48 9.77 6.01 8.31
C SER A 48 10.48 7.03 7.45
N CYS A 49 9.69 7.77 6.68
CA CYS A 49 10.11 8.99 6.00
C CYS A 49 8.97 9.99 6.00
N THR A 50 9.32 11.26 5.87
CA THR A 50 8.37 12.36 5.79
C THR A 50 8.55 13.12 4.49
N SER A 51 7.45 13.39 3.80
CA SER A 51 7.42 14.21 2.60
C SER A 51 6.07 14.91 2.49
N GLN A 52 6.10 16.17 2.09
CA GLN A 52 4.90 17.00 1.83
C GLN A 52 3.84 16.99 2.95
N GLY A 53 4.29 17.01 4.20
CA GLY A 53 3.40 17.04 5.34
C GLY A 53 2.84 15.68 5.77
N ILE A 54 3.24 14.58 5.10
CA ILE A 54 2.84 13.21 5.45
C ILE A 54 4.07 12.43 5.91
N THR A 55 3.96 11.75 7.03
CA THR A 55 4.91 10.75 7.51
C THR A 55 4.36 9.36 7.19
N MET A 56 5.11 8.59 6.41
CA MET A 56 4.84 7.18 6.14
C MET A 56 5.85 6.32 6.90
N GLN A 57 5.37 5.24 7.50
CA GLN A 57 6.21 4.23 8.16
C GLN A 57 5.91 2.84 7.57
N VAL A 58 6.95 2.08 7.25
CA VAL A 58 6.83 0.64 7.04
C VAL A 58 6.89 -0.02 8.40
N GLU A 59 5.77 -0.58 8.83
CA GLU A 59 5.62 -1.24 10.13
C GLU A 59 6.23 -2.64 10.10
N ALA A 60 5.86 -3.43 9.09
CA ALA A 60 6.32 -4.80 8.94
C ALA A 60 6.29 -5.26 7.47
N ILE A 61 7.03 -6.31 7.16
CA ILE A 61 7.09 -6.94 5.86
C ILE A 61 7.15 -8.46 5.96
N ASN A 62 6.51 -9.14 5.04
CA ASN A 62 6.71 -10.56 4.74
C ASN A 62 7.17 -10.70 3.29
N LEU A 63 8.29 -11.37 3.07
CA LEU A 63 8.86 -11.65 1.75
C LEU A 63 8.88 -13.16 1.52
N VAL A 64 8.23 -13.60 0.46
CA VAL A 64 8.24 -15.00 0.04
C VAL A 64 8.53 -15.03 -1.45
N GLU A 65 9.73 -15.44 -1.80
CA GLU A 65 10.20 -15.50 -3.20
C GLU A 65 10.03 -14.15 -3.91
N ASN A 66 9.09 -14.05 -4.86
CA ASN A 66 8.80 -12.85 -5.63
C ASN A 66 7.58 -12.06 -5.14
N GLU A 67 7.05 -12.42 -3.98
CA GLU A 67 5.91 -11.75 -3.36
C GLU A 67 6.30 -11.03 -2.07
N ALA A 68 5.78 -9.83 -1.88
CA ALA A 68 5.92 -9.07 -0.65
C ALA A 68 4.55 -8.63 -0.13
N GLN A 69 4.33 -8.84 1.17
CA GLN A 69 3.22 -8.28 1.93
C GLN A 69 3.79 -7.24 2.89
N ILE A 70 3.33 -6.00 2.78
CA ILE A 70 3.91 -4.87 3.49
C ILE A 70 2.79 -4.21 4.29
N ILE A 71 3.02 -3.98 5.56
CA ILE A 71 2.14 -3.17 6.40
C ILE A 71 2.77 -1.80 6.55
N ILE A 72 2.01 -0.77 6.19
CA ILE A 72 2.42 0.61 6.33
C ILE A 72 1.42 1.39 7.17
N SER A 73 1.90 2.44 7.81
CA SER A 73 1.07 3.49 8.39
C SER A 73 1.39 4.85 7.76
N MET A 74 0.38 5.72 7.75
CA MET A 74 0.52 7.11 7.34
C MET A 74 -0.14 8.02 8.37
N GLN A 75 0.50 9.15 8.64
CA GLN A 75 -0.01 10.20 9.52
C GLN A 75 0.45 11.57 9.03
N ASP A 76 -0.21 12.62 9.46
CA ASP A 76 0.29 13.96 9.24
C ASP A 76 1.63 14.16 9.97
N ALA A 77 2.57 14.87 9.34
CA ALA A 77 3.83 15.20 9.98
C ALA A 77 3.59 16.13 11.18
N GLN A 78 4.44 16.02 12.20
CA GLN A 78 4.30 16.77 13.45
C GLN A 78 4.22 18.30 13.28
N ASP A 79 4.87 18.81 12.25
CA ASP A 79 4.92 20.23 11.90
C ASP A 79 3.99 20.60 10.75
N SER A 80 3.16 19.66 10.29
CA SER A 80 2.17 19.91 9.25
C SER A 80 1.08 20.83 9.77
N THR A 81 0.74 21.82 8.96
CA THR A 81 -0.43 22.67 9.16
C THR A 81 -1.66 22.14 8.42
N GLN A 82 -1.49 21.02 7.72
CA GLN A 82 -2.53 20.36 6.93
C GLN A 82 -3.03 19.16 7.72
N ASP A 83 -4.31 18.92 7.66
CA ASP A 83 -5.00 17.73 8.18
C ASP A 83 -5.39 16.88 6.96
N LEU A 84 -4.45 16.04 6.50
CA LEU A 84 -4.59 15.25 5.28
C LEU A 84 -4.98 13.81 5.58
N ILE A 85 -4.50 13.28 6.70
CA ILE A 85 -4.66 11.88 7.08
C ILE A 85 -5.76 11.78 8.13
N HIS A 86 -7.00 11.70 7.68
CA HIS A 86 -8.16 11.50 8.53
C HIS A 86 -9.15 10.54 7.85
N GLY A 87 -9.57 9.50 8.58
CA GLY A 87 -10.48 8.50 8.03
C GLY A 87 -9.87 7.71 6.86
N GLU A 88 -10.68 7.35 5.89
CA GLU A 88 -10.28 6.54 4.75
C GLU A 88 -9.55 7.37 3.69
N ILE A 89 -8.34 6.97 3.38
CA ILE A 89 -7.52 7.51 2.30
C ILE A 89 -7.16 6.40 1.31
N ASP A 90 -6.65 6.75 0.13
CA ASP A 90 -6.34 5.78 -0.93
C ASP A 90 -4.95 6.06 -1.51
N LEU A 91 -4.19 5.02 -1.80
CA LEU A 91 -2.87 5.12 -2.42
C LEU A 91 -2.94 5.18 -3.96
N PHE A 92 -4.11 4.99 -4.52
CA PHE A 92 -4.39 5.09 -5.96
C PHE A 92 -3.39 4.30 -6.83
N ASP A 93 -3.07 3.06 -6.43
CA ASP A 93 -2.13 2.14 -7.11
C ASP A 93 -0.77 2.79 -7.45
N SER A 94 -0.35 3.80 -6.67
CA SER A 94 0.86 4.58 -6.93
C SER A 94 1.99 4.22 -5.97
N TYR A 95 2.24 2.95 -5.78
CA TYR A 95 3.25 2.40 -4.86
C TYR A 95 4.03 1.27 -5.53
N GLY A 96 5.15 0.90 -4.92
CA GLY A 96 5.93 -0.23 -5.38
C GLY A 96 7.09 -0.57 -4.46
N LEU A 97 7.71 -1.71 -4.75
CA LEU A 97 8.88 -2.23 -4.07
C LEU A 97 9.95 -2.59 -5.09
N SER A 98 11.19 -2.24 -4.82
CA SER A 98 12.35 -2.67 -5.61
C SER A 98 13.53 -3.07 -4.71
N ASP A 99 14.39 -3.96 -5.21
CA ASP A 99 15.61 -4.42 -4.58
C ASP A 99 16.90 -3.99 -5.34
N TYR A 100 16.81 -2.94 -6.16
CA TYR A 100 17.83 -2.45 -7.09
C TYR A 100 17.98 -3.25 -8.40
N VAL A 101 17.48 -4.47 -8.46
CA VAL A 101 17.52 -5.33 -9.65
C VAL A 101 16.12 -5.47 -10.25
N ASN A 102 15.14 -5.62 -9.38
CA ASN A 102 13.76 -5.90 -9.74
C ASN A 102 12.85 -4.80 -9.22
N ASP A 103 11.88 -4.38 -10.03
CA ASP A 103 10.75 -3.57 -9.62
C ASP A 103 9.49 -4.45 -9.52
N SER A 104 8.57 -4.06 -8.63
CA SER A 104 7.27 -4.70 -8.56
C SER A 104 6.47 -4.46 -9.84
N VAL A 105 5.83 -5.50 -10.35
CA VAL A 105 5.10 -5.49 -11.63
C VAL A 105 3.60 -5.40 -11.41
N VAL A 106 3.12 -6.07 -10.37
CA VAL A 106 1.70 -6.13 -10.00
C VAL A 106 1.57 -5.88 -8.51
N GLY A 107 0.53 -5.16 -8.12
CA GLY A 107 0.29 -4.87 -6.72
C GLY A 107 -1.19 -4.72 -6.39
N GLY A 108 -1.49 -4.75 -5.11
CA GLY A 108 -2.80 -4.45 -4.53
C GLY A 108 -2.61 -3.71 -3.21
N CYS A 109 -3.53 -2.82 -2.89
CA CYS A 109 -3.55 -2.09 -1.63
C CYS A 109 -4.91 -2.22 -0.98
N GLN A 110 -4.91 -2.50 0.31
CA GLN A 110 -6.11 -2.54 1.13
C GLN A 110 -5.95 -1.57 2.30
N PHE A 111 -6.88 -0.64 2.43
CA PHE A 111 -7.04 0.13 3.66
C PHE A 111 -7.50 -0.82 4.77
N LEU A 112 -6.81 -0.79 5.91
CA LEU A 112 -7.11 -1.65 7.05
C LEU A 112 -7.97 -0.92 8.08
N THR A 113 -7.47 0.20 8.57
CA THR A 113 -8.13 0.96 9.63
C THR A 113 -7.52 2.36 9.77
N TYR A 114 -8.25 3.24 10.45
CA TYR A 114 -7.77 4.53 10.92
C TYR A 114 -7.82 4.57 12.45
N ASP A 115 -6.67 4.77 13.08
CA ASP A 115 -6.58 4.99 14.53
C ASP A 115 -6.73 6.49 14.81
N ALA A 116 -7.91 6.89 15.24
CA ALA A 116 -8.21 8.29 15.54
C ALA A 116 -7.46 8.83 16.79
N VAL A 117 -6.92 7.96 17.63
CA VAL A 117 -6.14 8.37 18.81
C VAL A 117 -4.72 8.76 18.41
N GLU A 118 -4.13 7.99 17.50
CA GLU A 118 -2.79 8.24 16.99
C GLU A 118 -2.78 9.09 15.70
N GLY A 119 -3.95 9.30 15.08
CA GLY A 119 -4.06 9.99 13.79
C GLY A 119 -3.39 9.22 12.67
N LYS A 120 -3.47 7.88 12.68
CA LYS A 120 -2.77 7.00 11.73
C LYS A 120 -3.73 6.18 10.89
N ALA A 121 -3.54 6.20 9.59
CA ALA A 121 -4.16 5.28 8.66
C ALA A 121 -3.22 4.11 8.35
N TYR A 122 -3.74 2.88 8.35
CA TYR A 122 -2.96 1.66 8.11
C TYR A 122 -3.41 0.97 6.85
N PHE A 123 -2.43 0.42 6.12
CA PHE A 123 -2.64 -0.29 4.86
C PHE A 123 -1.87 -1.60 4.82
N GLN A 124 -2.45 -2.57 4.16
CA GLN A 124 -1.76 -3.75 3.65
C GLN A 124 -1.49 -3.56 2.17
N VAL A 125 -0.24 -3.59 1.77
CA VAL A 125 0.20 -3.53 0.37
C VAL A 125 0.77 -4.87 -0.01
N SER A 126 0.27 -5.43 -1.11
CA SER A 126 0.78 -6.66 -1.72
C SER A 126 1.43 -6.29 -3.02
N VAL A 127 2.67 -6.72 -3.25
CA VAL A 127 3.39 -6.50 -4.50
C VAL A 127 4.06 -7.78 -4.97
N GLN A 128 4.13 -7.95 -6.28
CA GLN A 128 4.77 -9.09 -6.93
C GLN A 128 5.76 -8.59 -7.97
N SER A 129 6.92 -9.23 -8.03
CA SER A 129 7.97 -9.02 -9.03
C SER A 129 8.03 -10.18 -10.01
N ASP A 130 8.69 -9.99 -11.15
CA ASP A 130 9.00 -11.06 -12.10
C ASP A 130 10.02 -12.06 -11.56
N HIS A 131 10.82 -11.66 -10.58
CA HIS A 131 11.90 -12.46 -10.00
C HIS A 131 11.80 -12.41 -8.47
N ALA A 132 12.43 -13.41 -7.83
CA ALA A 132 12.53 -13.40 -6.37
C ALA A 132 13.29 -12.16 -5.88
N TYR A 133 12.78 -11.53 -4.82
CA TYR A 133 13.45 -10.41 -4.18
C TYR A 133 14.75 -10.87 -3.51
N GLU A 134 15.84 -10.16 -3.76
CA GLU A 134 17.11 -10.45 -3.09
C GLU A 134 17.10 -9.91 -1.66
N ALA A 135 17.66 -10.70 -0.75
CA ALA A 135 17.85 -10.25 0.62
C ALA A 135 18.82 -9.07 0.67
N GLY A 136 18.46 -7.98 1.31
CA GLY A 136 19.30 -6.81 1.42
C GLY A 136 18.53 -5.50 1.57
N LYS A 137 18.87 -4.52 0.76
CA LYS A 137 18.21 -3.22 0.77
C LYS A 137 17.00 -3.25 -0.14
N LEU A 138 15.83 -3.03 0.44
CA LEU A 138 14.59 -2.85 -0.30
C LEU A 138 14.21 -1.37 -0.28
N LYS A 139 13.70 -0.88 -1.40
CA LYS A 139 13.12 0.45 -1.54
C LYS A 139 11.63 0.29 -1.74
N PHE A 140 10.86 0.69 -0.73
CA PHE A 140 9.41 0.86 -0.86
C PHE A 140 9.09 2.34 -1.11
N TRP A 141 8.11 2.61 -1.96
CA TRP A 141 7.72 3.97 -2.30
C TRP A 141 6.20 4.08 -2.52
N VAL A 142 5.68 5.28 -2.24
CA VAL A 142 4.32 5.71 -2.57
C VAL A 142 4.45 7.08 -3.25
N ASN A 143 3.87 7.24 -4.43
CA ASN A 143 3.97 8.49 -5.19
C ASN A 143 2.78 9.42 -4.95
N SER A 144 1.61 8.88 -4.66
CA SER A 144 0.39 9.67 -4.49
C SER A 144 -0.48 9.11 -3.39
N VAL A 145 -1.11 9.99 -2.65
CA VAL A 145 -2.12 9.68 -1.64
C VAL A 145 -3.35 10.51 -1.97
N LEU A 146 -4.51 9.88 -2.10
CA LEU A 146 -5.80 10.55 -2.25
C LEU A 146 -6.41 10.73 -0.85
N CYS A 147 -6.60 11.99 -0.49
CA CYS A 147 -7.30 12.39 0.72
C CYS A 147 -8.71 12.85 0.35
N ASP A 148 -9.65 12.83 1.31
CA ASP A 148 -11.05 13.21 1.10
C ASP A 148 -11.74 12.41 -0.03
N LYS A 149 -11.44 11.11 -0.12
CA LYS A 149 -12.07 10.22 -1.09
C LYS A 149 -13.58 10.24 -0.90
N SER A 150 -14.31 10.46 -1.99
CA SER A 150 -15.76 10.30 -2.03
C SER A 150 -16.14 9.33 -3.14
N GLU A 151 -17.03 8.41 -2.87
CA GLU A 151 -17.55 7.46 -3.84
C GLU A 151 -19.03 7.71 -4.06
N GLU A 152 -19.45 7.71 -5.33
CA GLU A 152 -20.84 7.83 -5.73
C GLU A 152 -21.21 6.66 -6.64
N THR A 153 -22.20 5.88 -6.23
CA THR A 153 -22.75 4.82 -7.06
C THR A 153 -23.96 5.35 -7.81
N ARG A 154 -23.96 5.22 -9.14
CA ARG A 154 -25.08 5.59 -10.00
C ARG A 154 -25.55 4.40 -10.80
N ASP A 155 -26.85 4.20 -10.83
CA ASP A 155 -27.45 3.25 -11.74
C ASP A 155 -27.39 3.81 -13.16
N VAL A 156 -26.85 3.01 -14.08
CA VAL A 156 -26.78 3.36 -15.50
C VAL A 156 -27.75 2.45 -16.25
N ASP A 157 -28.79 3.06 -16.87
CA ASP A 157 -29.67 2.33 -17.75
C ASP A 157 -28.98 2.11 -19.10
N LEU A 158 -28.66 0.85 -19.40
CA LEU A 158 -28.03 0.44 -20.64
C LEU A 158 -29.06 -0.08 -21.67
N SER A 159 -30.35 0.03 -21.41
CA SER A 159 -31.40 -0.50 -22.28
C SER A 159 -31.41 0.14 -23.69
N GLU A 160 -30.93 1.37 -23.82
CA GLU A 160 -30.82 2.11 -25.09
C GLU A 160 -29.41 2.05 -25.72
N THR A 161 -28.46 1.26 -25.16
CA THR A 161 -27.15 1.13 -25.80
C THR A 161 -27.27 0.41 -27.15
N VAL A 162 -27.11 1.16 -28.21
CA VAL A 162 -27.05 0.61 -29.57
C VAL A 162 -25.69 -0.07 -29.74
N TYR A 163 -25.70 -1.41 -29.76
CA TYR A 163 -24.54 -2.17 -30.20
C TYR A 163 -24.24 -1.79 -31.66
N SER A 164 -23.20 -1.03 -31.88
CA SER A 164 -22.66 -0.80 -33.22
C SER A 164 -22.17 -2.14 -33.78
N ALA A 165 -22.79 -2.58 -34.88
CA ALA A 165 -22.54 -3.88 -35.52
C ALA A 165 -21.16 -4.02 -36.19
N ASN A 166 -20.19 -3.20 -35.82
CA ASN A 166 -18.80 -3.26 -36.33
C ASN A 166 -17.87 -4.14 -35.51
N THR A 167 -18.36 -5.24 -34.95
CA THR A 167 -17.51 -6.27 -34.40
C THR A 167 -16.93 -7.14 -35.50
N LYS A 168 -15.64 -6.93 -35.81
CA LYS A 168 -14.88 -7.77 -36.71
C LYS A 168 -14.58 -9.10 -36.00
N GLN A 169 -15.17 -10.21 -36.49
CA GLN A 169 -14.77 -11.53 -36.00
C GLN A 169 -13.33 -11.80 -36.44
N VAL A 170 -12.42 -11.87 -35.49
CA VAL A 170 -11.04 -12.31 -35.71
C VAL A 170 -11.05 -13.84 -35.52
N LYS A 171 -10.83 -14.61 -36.60
CA LYS A 171 -10.54 -16.03 -36.45
C LYS A 171 -9.11 -16.18 -35.90
N PRO A 172 -8.89 -16.92 -34.80
CA PRO A 172 -7.54 -17.26 -34.40
C PRO A 172 -6.88 -18.09 -35.50
N SER A 173 -5.72 -17.67 -35.92
CA SER A 173 -4.83 -18.50 -36.79
C SER A 173 -4.31 -19.66 -35.96
N GLY A 174 -4.65 -20.89 -36.37
CA GLY A 174 -4.11 -22.13 -35.82
C GLY A 174 -2.64 -22.32 -36.19
#